data_3c11af3e1e8b67d215d05ea0c09da9d9
#
_entry.id   3c11af3e1e8b67d215d05ea0c09da9d9
#
_cell.length_a   1.000
_cell.length_b   1.000
_cell.length_c   1.000
_cell.angle_alpha   90.00
_cell.angle_beta   90.00
_cell.angle_gamma   90.00
#
_symmetry.space_group_name_H-M   'P 1'
#
loop_
_entity.id
_entity.type
_entity.pdbx_description
1 polymer ?
#
loop_
_entity_poly.entity_id
_entity_poly.type
_entity_poly.pdbx_seq_one_letter_code
_entity_poly.pdbx_strand_id
1 'polypeptide(L)'
;MFAIIVISLGTPTDSWDARSIWLFKAKEFFYDHSLISVKNNYAEFSHNDYPSIAPAFAAGLSTLIGYWNEIYPKAGLTLMFIPPLIIISRFFDNNFFLISISIILFIVGKFLVNGELDGLVALYFVSSVIIIYNLKNLNNNIFYQCLTLIFFLIILSLLKVEGTVLLLCSFIGSMFIFYKKKYLCKNLIISFFVSIIPVLLWNYFCIYNNIGNTNNNNIFNINDFTNRILYLKNYILIFEYLLLNEKFLFGLIVFLVSTIYIKNKDILIYVSSISLIYILFLFIVYLSTPLDLEWHLNSANRIIKPIALFLSIFSLYSIFNKQHKI
;
A
#
# COMPACT_ATOMS: atom_id res chain seq x y z
N MET A 1 10.95 0.01 16.11
CA MET A 1 9.63 0.47 16.55
C MET A 1 9.69 1.59 17.58
N PHE A 2 10.34 1.41 18.73
CA PHE A 2 10.40 2.45 19.77
C PHE A 2 10.86 3.82 19.23
N ALA A 3 11.95 3.87 18.46
CA ALA A 3 12.42 5.11 17.84
C ALA A 3 11.37 5.78 16.93
N ILE A 4 10.64 5.00 16.13
CA ILE A 4 9.58 5.52 15.25
C ILE A 4 8.46 6.18 16.08
N ILE A 5 8.04 5.54 17.17
CA ILE A 5 7.03 6.08 18.07
C ILE A 5 7.50 7.40 18.70
N VAL A 6 8.73 7.42 19.25
CA VAL A 6 9.32 8.63 19.87
C VAL A 6 9.43 9.77 18.86
N ILE A 7 9.90 9.49 17.66
CA ILE A 7 10.01 10.51 16.59
C ILE A 7 8.60 10.99 16.22
N SER A 8 7.62 10.09 16.07
CA SER A 8 6.25 10.48 15.76
C SER A 8 5.60 11.33 16.86
N LEU A 9 5.91 11.08 18.13
CA LEU A 9 5.46 11.91 19.25
C LEU A 9 6.07 13.32 19.20
N GLY A 10 7.35 13.42 18.80
CA GLY A 10 8.09 14.69 18.75
C GLY A 10 7.92 15.50 17.46
N THR A 11 7.35 14.92 16.39
CA THR A 11 7.15 15.62 15.12
C THR A 11 5.76 16.26 15.06
N PRO A 12 5.62 17.47 14.47
CA PRO A 12 4.30 18.06 14.23
C PRO A 12 3.54 17.26 13.16
N THR A 13 2.22 17.40 13.15
CA THR A 13 1.37 16.91 12.07
C THR A 13 1.27 17.99 10.99
N ASP A 14 2.24 18.05 10.10
CA ASP A 14 2.37 19.07 9.06
C ASP A 14 1.74 18.64 7.72
N SER A 15 1.57 17.35 7.50
CA SER A 15 0.99 16.82 6.27
C SER A 15 -0.49 17.15 6.14
N TRP A 16 -0.88 17.60 4.94
CA TRP A 16 -2.27 17.92 4.63
C TRP A 16 -3.17 16.67 4.76
N ASP A 17 -2.80 15.54 4.15
CA ASP A 17 -3.57 14.29 4.21
C ASP A 17 -3.74 13.81 5.66
N ALA A 18 -2.68 13.89 6.48
CA ALA A 18 -2.75 13.45 7.87
C ALA A 18 -3.76 14.28 8.65
N ARG A 19 -3.73 15.63 8.54
CA ARG A 19 -4.63 16.52 9.28
C ARG A 19 -6.04 16.54 8.73
N SER A 20 -6.17 16.62 7.38
CA SER A 20 -7.45 16.92 6.75
C SER A 20 -8.25 15.67 6.38
N ILE A 21 -7.61 14.50 6.29
CA ILE A 21 -8.28 13.25 5.96
C ILE A 21 -8.27 12.31 7.17
N TRP A 22 -7.07 11.82 7.55
CA TRP A 22 -6.98 10.68 8.46
C TRP A 22 -7.28 11.02 9.92
N LEU A 23 -6.59 12.04 10.46
CA LEU A 23 -6.82 12.45 11.86
C LEU A 23 -8.10 13.26 12.01
N PHE A 24 -8.52 13.99 10.99
CA PHE A 24 -9.81 14.69 11.02
C PHE A 24 -10.96 13.68 11.16
N LYS A 25 -10.99 12.65 10.32
CA LYS A 25 -11.97 11.58 10.41
C LYS A 25 -11.90 10.83 11.75
N ALA A 26 -10.68 10.57 12.25
CA ALA A 26 -10.49 9.97 13.55
C ALA A 26 -11.04 10.84 14.70
N LYS A 27 -10.88 12.15 14.59
CA LYS A 27 -11.40 13.13 15.55
C LYS A 27 -12.93 13.12 15.60
N GLU A 28 -13.58 13.08 14.43
CA GLU A 28 -15.03 12.94 14.34
C GLU A 28 -15.51 11.63 15.00
N PHE A 29 -14.86 10.50 14.71
CA PHE A 29 -15.20 9.23 15.37
C PHE A 29 -15.06 9.26 16.88
N PHE A 30 -14.06 9.98 17.39
CA PHE A 30 -13.84 10.12 18.81
C PHE A 30 -14.95 10.93 19.47
N TYR A 31 -15.32 12.09 18.93
CA TYR A 31 -16.33 12.97 19.54
C TYR A 31 -17.75 12.45 19.35
N ASP A 32 -18.06 11.87 18.20
CA ASP A 32 -19.39 11.30 17.94
C ASP A 32 -19.58 9.92 18.59
N HIS A 33 -18.52 9.32 19.14
CA HIS A 33 -18.54 7.94 19.64
C HIS A 33 -19.10 6.93 18.64
N SER A 34 -18.93 7.18 17.35
CA SER A 34 -19.51 6.40 16.26
C SER A 34 -18.61 6.33 15.05
N LEU A 35 -18.42 5.13 14.48
CA LEU A 35 -17.76 4.93 13.18
C LEU A 35 -18.67 5.29 12.00
N ILE A 36 -19.96 5.49 12.27
CA ILE A 36 -20.98 5.78 11.25
C ILE A 36 -21.13 7.30 11.03
N SER A 37 -20.46 8.14 11.80
CA SER A 37 -20.51 9.61 11.68
C SER A 37 -20.11 10.12 10.29
N VAL A 38 -19.34 9.33 9.51
CA VAL A 38 -19.07 9.63 8.10
C VAL A 38 -20.33 9.86 7.25
N LYS A 39 -21.50 9.36 7.69
CA LYS A 39 -22.81 9.64 7.03
C LYS A 39 -23.16 11.11 7.04
N ASN A 40 -22.66 11.87 7.99
CA ASN A 40 -22.91 13.30 8.10
C ASN A 40 -22.23 14.11 6.99
N ASN A 41 -21.40 13.43 6.18
CA ASN A 41 -20.69 13.98 5.02
C ASN A 41 -20.02 15.34 5.34
N TYR A 42 -19.39 15.39 6.53
CA TYR A 42 -18.64 16.56 6.99
C TYR A 42 -17.47 16.83 6.02
N ALA A 43 -17.08 18.06 5.86
CA ALA A 43 -15.95 18.53 5.06
C ALA A 43 -15.64 17.71 3.80
N GLU A 44 -16.10 18.15 2.64
CA GLU A 44 -15.93 17.45 1.35
C GLU A 44 -14.48 17.10 1.03
N PHE A 45 -13.53 17.97 1.43
CA PHE A 45 -12.09 17.76 1.23
C PHE A 45 -11.53 16.57 2.05
N SER A 46 -12.27 16.07 3.04
CA SER A 46 -11.81 15.01 3.93
C SER A 46 -11.93 13.60 3.33
N HIS A 47 -12.35 13.46 2.09
CA HIS A 47 -12.53 12.16 1.43
C HIS A 47 -13.28 11.16 2.31
N ASN A 48 -14.54 11.48 2.64
CA ASN A 48 -15.37 10.67 3.53
C ASN A 48 -15.61 9.25 3.02
N ASP A 49 -15.51 9.03 1.70
CA ASP A 49 -15.57 7.77 0.99
C ASP A 49 -14.33 6.87 1.18
N TYR A 50 -13.21 7.42 1.66
CA TYR A 50 -12.04 6.59 1.93
C TYR A 50 -12.29 5.63 3.09
N PRO A 51 -11.77 4.39 3.04
CA PRO A 51 -11.95 3.42 4.11
C PRO A 51 -11.48 3.93 5.47
N SER A 52 -12.14 3.51 6.52
CA SER A 52 -12.02 4.11 7.84
C SER A 52 -11.17 3.31 8.84
N ILE A 53 -10.45 2.25 8.41
CA ILE A 53 -9.71 1.37 9.33
C ILE A 53 -8.65 2.12 10.15
N ALA A 54 -7.82 2.97 9.52
CA ALA A 54 -6.79 3.72 10.20
C ALA A 54 -7.36 4.85 11.09
N PRO A 55 -8.32 5.67 10.61
CA PRO A 55 -9.05 6.60 11.47
C PRO A 55 -9.73 5.94 12.66
N ALA A 56 -10.38 4.80 12.48
CA ALA A 56 -11.03 4.05 13.57
C ALA A 56 -10.01 3.56 14.60
N PHE A 57 -8.84 3.08 14.16
CA PHE A 57 -7.76 2.68 15.05
C PHE A 57 -7.23 3.86 15.87
N ALA A 58 -7.00 5.01 15.24
CA ALA A 58 -6.54 6.22 15.89
C ALA A 58 -7.58 6.76 16.91
N ALA A 59 -8.86 6.77 16.54
CA ALA A 59 -9.95 7.14 17.43
C ALA A 59 -10.06 6.20 18.65
N GLY A 60 -9.97 4.89 18.42
CA GLY A 60 -9.99 3.88 19.47
C GLY A 60 -8.87 4.09 20.51
N LEU A 61 -7.67 4.42 20.07
CA LEU A 61 -6.56 4.74 20.96
C LEU A 61 -6.83 6.01 21.79
N SER A 62 -7.40 7.06 21.18
CA SER A 62 -7.79 8.27 21.90
C SER A 62 -8.87 8.00 22.92
N THR A 63 -9.83 7.12 22.61
CA THR A 63 -10.88 6.69 23.54
C THR A 63 -10.29 5.94 24.74
N LEU A 64 -9.28 5.09 24.53
CA LEU A 64 -8.58 4.41 25.63
C LEU A 64 -7.82 5.37 26.53
N ILE A 65 -7.27 6.47 25.98
CA ILE A 65 -6.57 7.51 26.74
C ILE A 65 -7.56 8.45 27.44
N GLY A 66 -8.78 8.57 26.94
CA GLY A 66 -9.87 9.37 27.52
C GLY A 66 -9.94 10.81 27.02
N TYR A 67 -9.06 11.25 26.12
CA TYR A 67 -9.13 12.58 25.51
C TYR A 67 -8.51 12.59 24.10
N TRP A 68 -8.91 13.57 23.29
CA TRP A 68 -8.35 13.80 21.97
C TRP A 68 -7.18 14.77 22.01
N ASN A 69 -6.11 14.41 21.34
CA ASN A 69 -5.10 15.34 20.81
C ASN A 69 -4.58 14.77 19.48
N GLU A 70 -3.86 15.57 18.71
CA GLU A 70 -3.38 15.14 17.39
C GLU A 70 -2.05 14.38 17.45
N ILE A 71 -1.39 14.35 18.60
CA ILE A 71 -0.07 13.74 18.77
C ILE A 71 -0.19 12.24 19.03
N TYR A 72 -0.97 11.84 20.05
CA TYR A 72 -1.09 10.42 20.42
C TYR A 72 -1.77 9.55 19.37
N PRO A 73 -2.90 9.97 18.73
CA PRO A 73 -3.50 9.19 17.66
C PRO A 73 -2.55 8.98 16.48
N LYS A 74 -1.80 10.03 16.09
CA LYS A 74 -0.79 9.95 15.04
C LYS A 74 0.32 8.97 15.42
N ALA A 75 0.88 9.09 16.62
CA ALA A 75 1.90 8.16 17.11
C ALA A 75 1.35 6.74 17.24
N GLY A 76 0.07 6.61 17.62
CA GLY A 76 -0.63 5.33 17.70
C GLY A 76 -0.71 4.61 16.36
N LEU A 77 -0.91 5.32 15.25
CA LEU A 77 -0.88 4.72 13.91
C LEU A 77 0.43 3.99 13.61
N THR A 78 1.55 4.39 14.26
CA THR A 78 2.83 3.70 14.11
C THR A 78 2.78 2.25 14.59
N LEU A 79 1.87 1.89 15.51
CA LEU A 79 1.70 0.51 15.96
C LEU A 79 1.23 -0.41 14.83
N MET A 80 0.53 0.11 13.84
CA MET A 80 0.11 -0.65 12.66
C MET A 80 1.30 -1.09 11.79
N PHE A 81 2.51 -0.55 11.98
CA PHE A 81 3.73 -1.02 11.31
C PHE A 81 4.29 -2.31 11.90
N ILE A 82 3.89 -2.71 13.12
CA ILE A 82 4.44 -3.90 13.79
C ILE A 82 4.23 -5.19 12.97
N PRO A 83 3.00 -5.54 12.54
CA PRO A 83 2.77 -6.78 11.78
C PRO A 83 3.61 -6.87 10.49
N PRO A 84 3.62 -5.86 9.60
CA PRO A 84 4.42 -5.95 8.39
C PRO A 84 5.92 -5.99 8.66
N LEU A 85 6.44 -5.30 9.67
CA LEU A 85 7.86 -5.38 10.02
C LEU A 85 8.24 -6.76 10.55
N ILE A 86 7.35 -7.46 11.28
CA ILE A 86 7.58 -8.85 11.71
C ILE A 86 7.67 -9.78 10.49
N ILE A 87 6.80 -9.63 9.49
CA ILE A 87 6.86 -10.43 8.27
C ILE A 87 8.16 -10.18 7.51
N ILE A 88 8.54 -8.92 7.34
CA ILE A 88 9.80 -8.54 6.66
C ILE A 88 11.01 -9.07 7.44
N SER A 89 11.02 -8.97 8.77
CA SER A 89 12.13 -9.47 9.59
C SER A 89 12.33 -10.98 9.49
N ARG A 90 11.23 -11.74 9.33
CA ARG A 90 11.31 -13.21 9.12
C ARG A 90 11.71 -13.61 7.70
N PHE A 91 11.66 -12.69 6.77
CA PHE A 91 12.04 -12.91 5.38
C PHE A 91 13.56 -12.84 5.20
N PHE A 92 14.26 -12.17 6.11
CA PHE A 92 15.69 -11.97 6.10
C PHE A 92 16.36 -12.56 7.34
N ASP A 93 17.59 -13.03 7.19
CA ASP A 93 18.48 -13.31 8.32
C ASP A 93 18.88 -11.99 9.02
N ASN A 94 19.25 -12.08 10.30
CA ASN A 94 19.49 -10.91 11.17
C ASN A 94 20.37 -9.81 10.55
N ASN A 95 21.45 -10.19 9.85
CA ASN A 95 22.37 -9.21 9.24
C ASN A 95 21.74 -8.43 8.09
N PHE A 96 20.87 -9.06 7.31
CA PHE A 96 20.21 -8.44 6.16
C PHE A 96 18.94 -7.67 6.54
N PHE A 97 18.40 -7.97 7.71
CA PHE A 97 17.29 -7.21 8.26
C PHE A 97 17.65 -5.74 8.51
N LEU A 98 18.85 -5.44 8.99
CA LEU A 98 19.32 -4.06 9.17
C LEU A 98 19.36 -3.30 7.83
N ILE A 99 19.84 -3.96 6.76
CA ILE A 99 19.86 -3.35 5.42
C ILE A 99 18.42 -3.10 4.94
N SER A 100 17.50 -4.04 5.18
CA SER A 100 16.11 -3.86 4.80
C SER A 100 15.44 -2.69 5.55
N ILE A 101 15.75 -2.50 6.83
CA ILE A 101 15.30 -1.33 7.60
C ILE A 101 15.84 -0.03 6.99
N SER A 102 17.12 0.02 6.64
CA SER A 102 17.72 1.21 6.02
C SER A 102 17.01 1.58 4.70
N ILE A 103 16.67 0.58 3.89
CA ILE A 103 15.91 0.79 2.66
C ILE A 103 14.47 1.26 2.95
N ILE A 104 13.80 0.68 3.93
CA ILE A 104 12.48 1.12 4.37
C ILE A 104 12.53 2.60 4.78
N LEU A 105 13.50 2.96 5.61
CA LEU A 105 13.68 4.35 6.05
C LEU A 105 13.99 5.30 4.88
N PHE A 106 14.79 4.87 3.91
CA PHE A 106 15.11 5.67 2.73
C PHE A 106 13.89 5.90 1.84
N ILE A 107 13.07 4.86 1.59
CA ILE A 107 11.95 4.95 0.64
C ILE A 107 10.71 5.56 1.30
N VAL A 108 10.36 5.16 2.53
CA VAL A 108 9.11 5.54 3.18
C VAL A 108 9.28 6.25 4.53
N GLY A 109 10.51 6.56 4.96
CA GLY A 109 10.81 7.03 6.32
C GLY A 109 9.93 8.19 6.81
N LYS A 110 9.71 9.24 6.00
CA LYS A 110 8.83 10.36 6.36
C LYS A 110 7.40 9.88 6.69
N PHE A 111 6.88 8.94 5.92
CA PHE A 111 5.52 8.40 6.06
C PHE A 111 5.35 7.43 7.23
N LEU A 112 6.43 7.11 7.94
CA LEU A 112 6.34 6.30 9.16
C LEU A 112 5.98 7.15 10.39
N VAL A 113 6.12 8.48 10.32
CA VAL A 113 6.02 9.35 11.51
C VAL A 113 5.06 10.53 11.36
N ASN A 114 4.67 10.89 10.13
CA ASN A 114 3.90 12.11 9.86
C ASN A 114 2.36 11.91 9.91
N GLY A 115 1.89 10.69 10.10
CA GLY A 115 0.45 10.37 10.15
C GLY A 115 -0.20 10.10 8.78
N GLU A 116 0.57 10.13 7.67
CA GLU A 116 0.08 9.67 6.37
C GLU A 116 0.08 8.13 6.29
N LEU A 117 -0.81 7.57 5.46
CA LEU A 117 -0.95 6.12 5.34
C LEU A 117 -0.07 5.49 4.25
N ASP A 118 0.65 6.29 3.46
CA ASP A 118 1.44 5.79 2.32
C ASP A 118 2.53 4.80 2.76
N GLY A 119 3.14 5.03 3.93
CA GLY A 119 4.09 4.09 4.54
C GLY A 119 3.44 2.76 4.93
N LEU A 120 2.22 2.79 5.48
CA LEU A 120 1.45 1.60 5.81
C LEU A 120 1.10 0.81 4.55
N VAL A 121 0.58 1.48 3.52
CA VAL A 121 0.25 0.85 2.23
C VAL A 121 1.46 0.13 1.65
N ALA A 122 2.63 0.80 1.63
CA ALA A 122 3.85 0.20 1.10
C ALA A 122 4.30 -1.04 1.89
N LEU A 123 4.27 -0.99 3.22
CA LEU A 123 4.71 -2.10 4.07
C LEU A 123 3.72 -3.27 4.07
N TYR A 124 2.41 -3.01 4.12
CA TYR A 124 1.40 -4.08 4.01
C TYR A 124 1.42 -4.74 2.65
N PHE A 125 1.61 -3.98 1.58
CA PHE A 125 1.79 -4.54 0.24
C PHE A 125 3.00 -5.46 0.16
N VAL A 126 4.20 -4.98 0.53
CA VAL A 126 5.42 -5.79 0.49
C VAL A 126 5.30 -7.05 1.33
N SER A 127 4.71 -6.93 2.53
CA SER A 127 4.50 -8.09 3.40
C SER A 127 3.51 -9.10 2.81
N SER A 128 2.43 -8.64 2.19
CA SER A 128 1.48 -9.51 1.48
C SER A 128 2.16 -10.29 0.37
N VAL A 129 2.99 -9.63 -0.42
CA VAL A 129 3.72 -10.25 -1.53
C VAL A 129 4.77 -11.24 -1.02
N ILE A 130 5.42 -10.97 0.12
CA ILE A 130 6.30 -11.91 0.81
C ILE A 130 5.54 -13.18 1.25
N ILE A 131 4.37 -13.01 1.87
CA ILE A 131 3.54 -14.15 2.31
C ILE A 131 3.14 -15.00 1.10
N ILE A 132 2.67 -14.37 0.01
CA ILE A 132 2.31 -15.07 -1.23
C ILE A 132 3.50 -15.85 -1.78
N TYR A 133 4.67 -15.23 -1.86
CA TYR A 133 5.88 -15.89 -2.37
C TYR A 133 6.26 -17.12 -1.52
N ASN A 134 6.18 -16.99 -0.19
CA ASN A 134 6.50 -18.06 0.73
C ASN A 134 5.53 -19.24 0.65
N LEU A 135 4.26 -19.06 0.26
CA LEU A 135 3.31 -20.15 0.02
C LEU A 135 3.82 -21.19 -0.99
N LYS A 136 4.74 -20.79 -1.89
CA LYS A 136 5.35 -21.70 -2.86
C LYS A 136 6.20 -22.81 -2.22
N ASN A 137 6.81 -22.52 -1.08
CA ASN A 137 7.88 -23.33 -0.49
C ASN A 137 7.39 -24.24 0.67
N LEU A 138 6.13 -24.16 1.08
CA LEU A 138 5.64 -24.80 2.29
C LEU A 138 4.62 -25.91 1.99
N ASN A 139 4.93 -27.09 2.50
CA ASN A 139 4.00 -28.23 2.49
C ASN A 139 3.12 -28.29 3.76
N ASN A 140 3.55 -27.67 4.86
CA ASN A 140 2.85 -27.70 6.15
C ASN A 140 2.39 -26.27 6.53
N ASN A 141 1.19 -26.14 7.11
CA ASN A 141 0.61 -24.86 7.60
C ASN A 141 0.10 -23.87 6.53
N ILE A 142 -0.27 -24.33 5.34
CA ILE A 142 -0.84 -23.49 4.29
C ILE A 142 -2.07 -22.71 4.79
N PHE A 143 -2.91 -23.33 5.62
CA PHE A 143 -4.10 -22.68 6.17
C PHE A 143 -3.77 -21.40 6.96
N TYR A 144 -2.83 -21.48 7.91
CA TYR A 144 -2.46 -20.28 8.71
C TYR A 144 -1.82 -19.18 7.87
N GLN A 145 -1.08 -19.56 6.82
CA GLN A 145 -0.51 -18.57 5.91
C GLN A 145 -1.56 -17.90 5.04
N CYS A 146 -2.54 -18.65 4.54
CA CYS A 146 -3.68 -18.07 3.83
C CYS A 146 -4.49 -17.17 4.75
N LEU A 147 -4.72 -17.55 6.01
CA LEU A 147 -5.39 -16.70 7.00
C LEU A 147 -4.61 -15.40 7.24
N THR A 148 -3.30 -15.49 7.45
CA THR A 148 -2.43 -14.32 7.60
C THR A 148 -2.49 -13.44 6.35
N LEU A 149 -2.41 -14.02 5.16
CA LEU A 149 -2.53 -13.30 3.90
C LEU A 149 -3.87 -12.56 3.79
N ILE A 150 -4.98 -13.21 4.13
CA ILE A 150 -6.31 -12.59 4.12
C ILE A 150 -6.33 -11.34 5.00
N PHE A 151 -5.83 -11.41 6.23
CA PHE A 151 -5.76 -10.25 7.13
C PHE A 151 -4.91 -9.12 6.57
N PHE A 152 -3.73 -9.42 6.01
CA PHE A 152 -2.86 -8.40 5.42
C PHE A 152 -3.49 -7.74 4.20
N LEU A 153 -4.15 -8.50 3.34
CA LEU A 153 -4.83 -7.97 2.16
C LEU A 153 -6.08 -7.16 2.51
N ILE A 154 -6.83 -7.57 3.55
CA ILE A 154 -7.97 -6.78 4.06
C ILE A 154 -7.47 -5.42 4.56
N ILE A 155 -6.43 -5.40 5.41
CA ILE A 155 -5.88 -4.15 5.91
C ILE A 155 -5.38 -3.31 4.75
N LEU A 156 -4.60 -3.88 3.83
CA LEU A 156 -4.09 -3.18 2.65
C LEU A 156 -5.20 -2.49 1.85
N SER A 157 -6.30 -3.20 1.55
CA SER A 157 -7.41 -2.66 0.75
C SER A 157 -8.24 -1.62 1.51
N LEU A 158 -8.27 -1.68 2.85
CA LEU A 158 -8.99 -0.74 3.71
C LEU A 158 -8.13 0.43 4.19
N LEU A 159 -6.84 0.50 3.85
CA LEU A 159 -6.02 1.67 4.14
C LEU A 159 -6.30 2.82 3.18
N LYS A 160 -6.24 2.55 1.87
CA LYS A 160 -6.42 3.53 0.78
C LYS A 160 -6.90 2.82 -0.48
N VAL A 161 -7.47 3.58 -1.42
CA VAL A 161 -7.89 3.06 -2.73
C VAL A 161 -6.73 2.40 -3.48
N GLU A 162 -5.53 2.98 -3.42
CA GLU A 162 -4.30 2.43 -4.01
C GLU A 162 -3.96 1.04 -3.44
N GLY A 163 -4.32 0.80 -2.18
CA GLY A 163 -4.16 -0.53 -1.55
C GLY A 163 -5.00 -1.60 -2.23
N THR A 164 -6.22 -1.28 -2.66
CA THR A 164 -7.07 -2.20 -3.43
C THR A 164 -6.45 -2.52 -4.79
N VAL A 165 -5.88 -1.52 -5.46
CA VAL A 165 -5.17 -1.73 -6.72
C VAL A 165 -3.96 -2.62 -6.56
N LEU A 166 -3.14 -2.37 -5.54
CA LEU A 166 -1.97 -3.18 -5.22
C LEU A 166 -2.35 -4.63 -4.87
N LEU A 167 -3.49 -4.84 -4.20
CA LEU A 167 -4.06 -6.16 -3.98
C LEU A 167 -4.36 -6.86 -5.31
N LEU A 168 -5.03 -6.20 -6.25
CA LEU A 168 -5.34 -6.76 -7.57
C LEU A 168 -4.06 -7.07 -8.37
N CYS A 169 -3.08 -6.16 -8.37
CA CYS A 169 -1.80 -6.37 -9.04
C CYS A 169 -1.04 -7.58 -8.45
N SER A 170 -1.05 -7.73 -7.13
CA SER A 170 -0.43 -8.88 -6.47
C SER A 170 -1.15 -10.20 -6.80
N PHE A 171 -2.48 -10.17 -6.94
CA PHE A 171 -3.27 -11.33 -7.39
C PHE A 171 -2.87 -11.74 -8.81
N ILE A 172 -3.00 -10.83 -9.76
CA ILE A 172 -2.71 -11.12 -11.17
C ILE A 172 -1.26 -11.57 -11.33
N GLY A 173 -0.29 -10.86 -10.71
CA GLY A 173 1.12 -11.22 -10.78
C GLY A 173 1.44 -12.59 -10.14
N SER A 174 0.74 -12.96 -9.07
CA SER A 174 0.91 -14.27 -8.45
C SER A 174 0.40 -15.44 -9.32
N MET A 175 -0.62 -15.21 -10.15
CA MET A 175 -1.13 -16.23 -11.06
C MET A 175 -0.04 -16.71 -12.03
N PHE A 176 0.88 -15.85 -12.48
CA PHE A 176 1.99 -16.24 -13.36
C PHE A 176 2.93 -17.28 -12.76
N ILE A 177 3.11 -17.29 -11.43
CA ILE A 177 3.99 -18.27 -10.75
C ILE A 177 3.25 -19.50 -10.21
N PHE A 178 1.94 -19.38 -9.96
CA PHE A 178 1.15 -20.45 -9.34
C PHE A 178 0.28 -21.25 -10.32
N TYR A 179 0.15 -20.83 -11.58
CA TYR A 179 -0.76 -21.46 -12.55
C TYR A 179 -0.52 -22.97 -12.71
N LYS A 180 0.72 -23.46 -12.54
CA LYS A 180 1.08 -24.87 -12.61
C LYS A 180 0.75 -25.66 -11.32
N LYS A 181 0.51 -24.98 -10.19
CA LYS A 181 0.25 -25.58 -8.88
C LYS A 181 -1.23 -25.40 -8.50
N LYS A 182 -2.11 -26.21 -9.08
CA LYS A 182 -3.58 -26.07 -8.95
C LYS A 182 -4.09 -25.89 -7.52
N TYR A 183 -3.54 -26.62 -6.54
CA TYR A 183 -3.97 -26.53 -5.14
C TYR A 183 -3.62 -25.15 -4.52
N LEU A 184 -2.40 -24.65 -4.73
CA LEU A 184 -1.99 -23.34 -4.25
C LEU A 184 -2.76 -22.23 -4.95
N CYS A 185 -3.02 -22.39 -6.24
CA CYS A 185 -3.82 -21.44 -7.01
C CYS A 185 -5.24 -21.32 -6.44
N LYS A 186 -5.91 -22.44 -6.11
CA LYS A 186 -7.23 -22.44 -5.46
C LYS A 186 -7.23 -21.67 -4.13
N ASN A 187 -6.26 -21.96 -3.26
CA ASN A 187 -6.17 -21.29 -1.95
C ASN A 187 -5.90 -19.80 -2.07
N LEU A 188 -5.07 -19.38 -3.02
CA LEU A 188 -4.85 -17.97 -3.33
C LEU A 188 -6.12 -17.29 -3.83
N ILE A 189 -6.82 -17.89 -4.78
CA ILE A 189 -8.09 -17.36 -5.31
C ILE A 189 -9.07 -17.13 -4.16
N ILE A 190 -9.26 -18.12 -3.28
CA ILE A 190 -10.14 -17.98 -2.11
C ILE A 190 -9.67 -16.85 -1.20
N SER A 191 -8.38 -16.77 -0.90
CA SER A 191 -7.83 -15.71 -0.04
C SER A 191 -8.08 -14.32 -0.61
N PHE A 192 -7.91 -14.13 -1.93
CA PHE A 192 -8.17 -12.86 -2.58
C PHE A 192 -9.65 -12.49 -2.60
N PHE A 193 -10.54 -13.44 -2.93
CA PHE A 193 -11.98 -13.17 -2.92
C PHE A 193 -12.48 -12.80 -1.52
N VAL A 194 -12.04 -13.52 -0.49
CA VAL A 194 -12.40 -13.18 0.90
C VAL A 194 -11.86 -11.79 1.28
N SER A 195 -10.66 -11.44 0.85
CA SER A 195 -10.03 -10.16 1.19
C SER A 195 -10.69 -8.95 0.52
N ILE A 196 -11.36 -9.13 -0.60
CA ILE A 196 -12.07 -8.06 -1.31
C ILE A 196 -13.42 -7.72 -0.65
N ILE A 197 -14.05 -8.68 0.04
CA ILE A 197 -15.39 -8.50 0.62
C ILE A 197 -15.49 -7.22 1.50
N PRO A 198 -14.60 -6.95 2.45
CA PRO A 198 -14.73 -5.77 3.30
C PRO A 198 -14.69 -4.44 2.54
N VAL A 199 -13.86 -4.31 1.50
CA VAL A 199 -13.82 -3.08 0.69
C VAL A 199 -15.05 -2.93 -0.20
N LEU A 200 -15.61 -4.03 -0.70
CA LEU A 200 -16.88 -4.00 -1.43
C LEU A 200 -18.04 -3.59 -0.51
N LEU A 201 -18.07 -4.11 0.72
CA LEU A 201 -19.07 -3.71 1.72
C LEU A 201 -18.92 -2.24 2.10
N TRP A 202 -17.69 -1.73 2.23
CA TRP A 202 -17.45 -0.31 2.46
C TRP A 202 -17.94 0.56 1.30
N ASN A 203 -17.62 0.20 0.07
CA ASN A 203 -18.09 0.92 -1.11
C ASN A 203 -19.63 0.90 -1.22
N TYR A 204 -20.24 -0.26 -0.97
CA TYR A 204 -21.70 -0.37 -0.93
C TYR A 204 -22.31 0.55 0.14
N PHE A 205 -21.71 0.58 1.35
CA PHE A 205 -22.13 1.46 2.43
C PHE A 205 -22.03 2.94 2.02
N CYS A 206 -20.95 3.35 1.36
CA CYS A 206 -20.79 4.71 0.85
C CYS A 206 -21.85 5.07 -0.19
N ILE A 207 -22.09 4.20 -1.15
CA ILE A 207 -23.12 4.41 -2.19
C ILE A 207 -24.51 4.50 -1.56
N TYR A 208 -24.86 3.57 -0.67
CA TYR A 208 -26.19 3.52 -0.04
C TYR A 208 -26.48 4.77 0.81
N ASN A 209 -25.47 5.36 1.44
CA ASN A 209 -25.62 6.55 2.27
C ASN A 209 -25.26 7.85 1.54
N ASN A 210 -25.02 7.82 0.22
CA ASN A 210 -24.58 8.97 -0.57
C ASN A 210 -23.34 9.67 0.00
N ILE A 211 -22.41 8.88 0.58
CA ILE A 211 -21.13 9.38 1.09
C ILE A 211 -20.18 9.46 -0.11
N GLY A 212 -19.72 10.65 -0.43
CA GLY A 212 -18.75 10.82 -1.49
C GLY A 212 -18.30 12.26 -1.63
N ASN A 213 -17.13 12.44 -2.18
CA ASN A 213 -16.72 13.73 -2.69
C ASN A 213 -17.37 13.93 -4.06
N THR A 214 -17.94 15.09 -4.28
CA THR A 214 -18.47 15.51 -5.58
C THR A 214 -17.44 15.36 -6.72
N ASN A 215 -16.13 15.37 -6.37
CA ASN A 215 -15.02 15.20 -7.30
C ASN A 215 -14.63 13.72 -7.55
N ASN A 216 -15.07 12.77 -6.71
CA ASN A 216 -14.64 11.36 -6.82
C ASN A 216 -15.58 10.50 -7.68
N ASN A 217 -16.75 10.98 -8.04
CA ASN A 217 -17.69 10.22 -8.87
C ASN A 217 -17.16 9.92 -10.29
N ASN A 218 -15.98 10.44 -10.65
CA ASN A 218 -15.36 10.27 -11.95
C ASN A 218 -13.84 10.11 -11.87
N ILE A 219 -13.33 9.15 -11.05
CA ILE A 219 -11.89 8.81 -11.07
C ILE A 219 -11.43 8.41 -12.48
N PHE A 220 -12.34 7.83 -13.25
CA PHE A 220 -12.09 7.43 -14.63
C PHE A 220 -13.06 8.17 -15.57
N ASN A 221 -12.53 9.15 -16.29
CA ASN A 221 -13.28 9.87 -17.32
C ASN A 221 -12.84 9.39 -18.71
N ILE A 222 -13.73 8.74 -19.43
CA ILE A 222 -13.47 8.19 -20.77
C ILE A 222 -13.13 9.32 -21.76
N ASN A 223 -13.75 10.49 -21.67
CA ASN A 223 -13.47 11.60 -22.55
C ASN A 223 -12.07 12.16 -22.34
N ASP A 224 -11.62 12.34 -21.07
CA ASP A 224 -10.26 12.77 -20.77
C ASP A 224 -9.26 11.73 -21.21
N PHE A 225 -9.54 10.45 -21.00
CA PHE A 225 -8.69 9.35 -21.48
C PHE A 225 -8.50 9.40 -22.99
N THR A 226 -9.59 9.47 -23.77
CA THR A 226 -9.51 9.49 -25.24
C THR A 226 -8.80 10.74 -25.76
N ASN A 227 -8.98 11.87 -25.11
CA ASN A 227 -8.30 13.11 -25.47
C ASN A 227 -6.80 13.04 -25.17
N ARG A 228 -6.42 12.51 -23.99
CA ARG A 228 -5.01 12.50 -23.57
C ARG A 228 -4.16 11.40 -24.20
N ILE A 229 -4.77 10.26 -24.55
CA ILE A 229 -4.06 9.13 -25.16
C ILE A 229 -3.43 9.49 -26.53
N LEU A 230 -3.96 10.48 -27.23
CA LEU A 230 -3.48 10.92 -28.54
C LEU A 230 -2.22 11.79 -28.46
N TYR A 231 -1.88 12.33 -27.30
CA TYR A 231 -0.77 13.28 -27.16
C TYR A 231 0.43 12.63 -26.47
N LEU A 232 1.52 12.46 -27.22
CA LEU A 232 2.79 11.90 -26.71
C LEU A 232 3.34 12.68 -25.50
N LYS A 233 3.11 13.99 -25.44
CA LYS A 233 3.52 14.85 -24.31
C LYS A 233 3.01 14.31 -22.98
N ASN A 234 1.76 13.81 -22.90
CA ASN A 234 1.19 13.28 -21.67
C ASN A 234 1.92 12.02 -21.17
N TYR A 235 2.32 11.14 -22.09
CA TYR A 235 3.10 9.95 -21.75
C TYR A 235 4.49 10.31 -21.23
N ILE A 236 5.15 11.27 -21.86
CA ILE A 236 6.47 11.76 -21.39
C ILE A 236 6.35 12.34 -19.98
N LEU A 237 5.33 13.17 -19.74
CA LEU A 237 5.10 13.78 -18.45
C LEU A 237 4.83 12.72 -17.35
N ILE A 238 3.96 11.76 -17.60
CA ILE A 238 3.68 10.65 -16.68
C ILE A 238 4.95 9.83 -16.44
N PHE A 239 5.72 9.55 -17.49
CA PHE A 239 6.99 8.84 -17.39
C PHE A 239 7.98 9.57 -16.47
N GLU A 240 8.15 10.88 -16.67
CA GLU A 240 9.04 11.69 -15.86
C GLU A 240 8.67 11.64 -14.37
N TYR A 241 7.42 11.87 -14.03
CA TYR A 241 6.98 11.89 -12.65
C TYR A 241 6.99 10.51 -11.97
N LEU A 242 6.69 9.43 -12.67
CA LEU A 242 6.67 8.08 -12.12
C LEU A 242 8.03 7.41 -12.16
N LEU A 243 8.65 7.32 -13.34
CA LEU A 243 9.80 6.45 -13.54
C LEU A 243 11.15 7.15 -13.31
N LEU A 244 11.22 8.47 -13.41
CA LEU A 244 12.41 9.24 -13.00
C LEU A 244 12.38 9.64 -11.53
N ASN A 245 11.37 9.18 -10.76
CA ASN A 245 11.36 9.36 -9.33
C ASN A 245 12.58 8.68 -8.66
N GLU A 246 13.32 9.41 -7.82
CA GLU A 246 14.58 8.93 -7.21
C GLU A 246 14.42 7.61 -6.42
N LYS A 247 13.28 7.43 -5.72
CA LYS A 247 13.03 6.22 -4.94
C LYS A 247 12.73 5.01 -5.84
N PHE A 248 11.98 5.26 -6.93
CA PHE A 248 11.71 4.24 -7.92
C PHE A 248 12.97 3.85 -8.70
N LEU A 249 13.76 4.84 -9.15
CA LEU A 249 15.04 4.59 -9.82
C LEU A 249 15.98 3.78 -8.94
N PHE A 250 16.08 4.13 -7.65
CA PHE A 250 16.87 3.33 -6.70
C PHE A 250 16.40 1.87 -6.68
N GLY A 251 15.09 1.63 -6.49
CA GLY A 251 14.53 0.28 -6.49
C GLY A 251 14.78 -0.47 -7.80
N LEU A 252 14.62 0.22 -8.93
CA LEU A 252 14.85 -0.35 -10.26
C LEU A 252 16.32 -0.71 -10.48
N ILE A 253 17.27 0.17 -10.11
CA ILE A 253 18.71 -0.10 -10.23
C ILE A 253 19.08 -1.31 -9.37
N VAL A 254 18.63 -1.36 -8.10
CA VAL A 254 18.88 -2.50 -7.22
C VAL A 254 18.30 -3.79 -7.80
N PHE A 255 17.11 -3.71 -8.42
CA PHE A 255 16.49 -4.85 -9.09
C PHE A 255 17.30 -5.29 -10.31
N LEU A 256 17.69 -4.39 -11.21
CA LEU A 256 18.50 -4.70 -12.39
C LEU A 256 19.85 -5.32 -12.01
N VAL A 257 20.54 -4.76 -11.03
CA VAL A 257 21.79 -5.35 -10.50
C VAL A 257 21.53 -6.76 -9.95
N SER A 258 20.44 -6.96 -9.24
CA SER A 258 20.11 -8.25 -8.65
C SER A 258 19.84 -9.33 -9.70
N THR A 259 19.36 -8.95 -10.92
CA THR A 259 19.10 -9.92 -12.00
C THR A 259 20.33 -10.71 -12.40
N ILE A 260 21.53 -10.13 -12.27
CA ILE A 260 22.82 -10.80 -12.52
C ILE A 260 23.02 -11.98 -11.56
N TYR A 261 22.48 -11.86 -10.34
CA TYR A 261 22.61 -12.84 -9.27
C TYR A 261 21.41 -13.78 -9.16
N ILE A 262 20.26 -13.45 -9.73
CA ILE A 262 19.05 -14.26 -9.63
C ILE A 262 19.15 -15.50 -10.53
N LYS A 263 19.26 -16.68 -9.91
CA LYS A 263 19.13 -17.97 -10.61
C LYS A 263 17.68 -18.43 -10.78
N ASN A 264 16.78 -17.98 -9.89
CA ASN A 264 15.38 -18.40 -9.89
C ASN A 264 14.53 -17.46 -10.76
N LYS A 265 14.19 -17.93 -11.97
CA LYS A 265 13.36 -17.19 -12.93
C LYS A 265 11.98 -16.82 -12.37
N ASP A 266 11.43 -17.60 -11.41
CA ASP A 266 10.11 -17.31 -10.85
C ASP A 266 10.11 -16.01 -10.04
N ILE A 267 11.21 -15.68 -9.33
CA ILE A 267 11.33 -14.39 -8.64
C ILE A 267 11.31 -13.24 -9.64
N LEU A 268 12.07 -13.36 -10.73
CA LEU A 268 12.12 -12.37 -11.79
C LEU A 268 10.74 -12.13 -12.40
N ILE A 269 10.06 -13.20 -12.81
CA ILE A 269 8.71 -13.13 -13.38
C ILE A 269 7.75 -12.48 -12.38
N TYR A 270 7.82 -12.89 -11.11
CA TYR A 270 6.94 -12.39 -10.05
C TYR A 270 7.10 -10.88 -9.84
N VAL A 271 8.34 -10.45 -9.62
CA VAL A 271 8.64 -9.04 -9.36
C VAL A 271 8.32 -8.17 -10.57
N SER A 272 8.73 -8.61 -11.77
CA SER A 272 8.49 -7.85 -13.01
C SER A 272 7.01 -7.77 -13.34
N SER A 273 6.23 -8.86 -13.20
CA SER A 273 4.80 -8.86 -13.54
C SER A 273 4.00 -7.93 -12.64
N ILE A 274 4.18 -7.99 -11.32
CA ILE A 274 3.46 -7.11 -10.38
C ILE A 274 3.82 -5.64 -10.64
N SER A 275 5.12 -5.35 -10.80
CA SER A 275 5.58 -3.98 -11.02
C SER A 275 5.06 -3.41 -12.34
N LEU A 276 5.11 -4.19 -13.41
CA LEU A 276 4.63 -3.77 -14.72
C LEU A 276 3.11 -3.51 -14.72
N ILE A 277 2.32 -4.43 -14.13
CA ILE A 277 0.86 -4.29 -14.05
C ILE A 277 0.50 -3.02 -13.27
N TYR A 278 1.17 -2.76 -12.14
CA TYR A 278 0.89 -1.56 -11.35
C TYR A 278 1.28 -0.27 -12.09
N ILE A 279 2.44 -0.23 -12.74
CA ILE A 279 2.87 0.92 -13.53
C ILE A 279 1.89 1.20 -14.67
N LEU A 280 1.47 0.17 -15.42
CA LEU A 280 0.47 0.30 -16.47
C LEU A 280 -0.85 0.83 -15.94
N PHE A 281 -1.28 0.34 -14.77
CA PHE A 281 -2.48 0.86 -14.10
C PHE A 281 -2.33 2.35 -13.77
N LEU A 282 -1.20 2.78 -13.22
CA LEU A 282 -0.96 4.19 -12.93
C LEU A 282 -1.01 5.06 -14.19
N PHE A 283 -0.44 4.60 -15.30
CA PHE A 283 -0.55 5.29 -16.60
C PHE A 283 -2.02 5.49 -17.00
N ILE A 284 -2.84 4.45 -16.87
CA ILE A 284 -4.28 4.53 -17.18
C ILE A 284 -4.97 5.54 -16.27
N VAL A 285 -4.72 5.51 -14.95
CA VAL A 285 -5.32 6.43 -13.99
C VAL A 285 -4.97 7.89 -14.31
N TYR A 286 -3.70 8.19 -14.58
CA TYR A 286 -3.29 9.55 -14.90
C TYR A 286 -3.82 10.03 -16.27
N LEU A 287 -3.90 9.15 -17.25
CA LEU A 287 -4.53 9.50 -18.53
C LEU A 287 -6.03 9.74 -18.42
N SER A 288 -6.72 9.06 -17.50
CA SER A 288 -8.17 9.13 -17.34
C SER A 288 -8.65 10.11 -16.27
N THR A 289 -7.77 10.73 -15.50
CA THR A 289 -8.17 11.64 -14.44
C THR A 289 -8.93 12.86 -14.96
N PRO A 290 -10.04 13.28 -14.33
CA PRO A 290 -10.73 14.53 -14.67
C PRO A 290 -9.98 15.78 -14.19
N LEU A 291 -8.99 15.59 -13.30
CA LEU A 291 -8.18 16.66 -12.76
C LEU A 291 -7.13 17.13 -13.78
N ASP A 292 -6.59 18.31 -13.59
CA ASP A 292 -5.40 18.74 -14.33
C ASP A 292 -4.28 17.71 -14.15
N LEU A 293 -3.65 17.31 -15.26
CA LEU A 293 -2.67 16.23 -15.27
C LEU A 293 -1.44 16.55 -14.42
N GLU A 294 -0.89 17.76 -14.56
CA GLU A 294 0.31 18.19 -13.84
C GLU A 294 0.03 18.28 -12.34
N TRP A 295 -1.14 18.80 -11.98
CA TRP A 295 -1.56 18.87 -10.57
C TRP A 295 -1.72 17.46 -9.97
N HIS A 296 -2.36 16.54 -10.68
CA HIS A 296 -2.57 15.17 -10.18
C HIS A 296 -1.25 14.40 -10.06
N LEU A 297 -0.29 14.62 -10.99
CA LEU A 297 1.03 14.00 -10.97
C LEU A 297 1.87 14.33 -9.75
N ASN A 298 1.55 15.38 -8.98
CA ASN A 298 2.19 15.63 -7.68
C ASN A 298 1.99 14.47 -6.69
N SER A 299 0.93 13.67 -6.86
CA SER A 299 0.71 12.46 -6.06
C SER A 299 1.64 11.29 -6.43
N ALA A 300 2.24 11.31 -7.64
CA ALA A 300 3.05 10.21 -8.18
C ALA A 300 4.21 9.81 -7.26
N ASN A 301 4.86 10.80 -6.63
CA ASN A 301 5.94 10.57 -5.68
C ASN A 301 5.53 9.70 -4.46
N ARG A 302 4.25 9.72 -4.08
CA ARG A 302 3.72 8.90 -2.98
C ARG A 302 3.31 7.53 -3.47
N ILE A 303 2.55 7.49 -4.55
CA ILE A 303 1.90 6.29 -5.09
C ILE A 303 2.92 5.28 -5.65
N ILE A 304 4.09 5.72 -6.13
CA ILE A 304 5.14 4.82 -6.66
C ILE A 304 5.95 4.10 -5.57
N LYS A 305 5.94 4.58 -4.32
CA LYS A 305 6.78 4.03 -3.24
C LYS A 305 6.53 2.56 -2.91
N PRO A 306 5.30 2.03 -2.91
CA PRO A 306 5.08 0.60 -2.68
C PRO A 306 5.87 -0.28 -3.65
N ILE A 307 5.91 0.08 -4.94
CA ILE A 307 6.66 -0.67 -5.95
C ILE A 307 8.17 -0.46 -5.80
N ALA A 308 8.62 0.76 -5.48
CA ALA A 308 10.03 1.03 -5.21
C ALA A 308 10.55 0.17 -4.04
N LEU A 309 9.78 0.08 -2.96
CA LEU A 309 10.10 -0.75 -1.80
C LEU A 309 10.07 -2.24 -2.15
N PHE A 310 9.07 -2.68 -2.90
CA PHE A 310 8.94 -4.05 -3.36
C PHE A 310 10.14 -4.50 -4.21
N LEU A 311 10.51 -3.72 -5.23
CA LEU A 311 11.68 -3.96 -6.06
C LEU A 311 12.94 -4.11 -5.20
N SER A 312 13.16 -3.19 -4.26
CA SER A 312 14.34 -3.19 -3.41
C SER A 312 14.41 -4.39 -2.47
N ILE A 313 13.32 -4.72 -1.78
CA ILE A 313 13.26 -5.81 -0.79
C ILE A 313 13.44 -7.17 -1.46
N PHE A 314 12.75 -7.44 -2.58
CA PHE A 314 12.90 -8.71 -3.29
C PHE A 314 14.26 -8.85 -3.97
N SER A 315 14.86 -7.76 -4.40
CA SER A 315 16.22 -7.75 -4.94
C SER A 315 17.25 -8.16 -3.89
N LEU A 316 17.17 -7.58 -2.70
CA LEU A 316 18.02 -7.97 -1.57
C LEU A 316 17.84 -9.46 -1.25
N TYR A 317 16.60 -9.90 -1.10
CA TYR A 317 16.30 -11.31 -0.85
C TYR A 317 16.96 -12.24 -1.88
N SER A 318 16.88 -11.88 -3.16
CA SER A 318 17.44 -12.70 -4.23
C SER A 318 18.96 -12.77 -4.24
N ILE A 319 19.64 -11.68 -3.83
CA ILE A 319 21.10 -11.62 -3.72
C ILE A 319 21.58 -12.49 -2.55
N PHE A 320 20.92 -12.39 -1.41
CA PHE A 320 21.42 -12.96 -0.16
C PHE A 320 20.96 -14.38 0.11
N ASN A 321 19.81 -14.80 -0.41
CA ASN A 321 19.30 -16.19 -0.24
C ASN A 321 20.12 -17.24 -1.03
N LYS A 322 21.16 -16.82 -1.74
CA LYS A 322 22.11 -17.74 -2.41
C LYS A 322 23.00 -18.52 -1.42
N GLN A 323 23.22 -17.99 -0.21
CA GLN A 323 24.21 -18.55 0.73
C GLN A 323 23.73 -19.80 1.47
N HIS A 324 22.41 -20.11 1.45
CA HIS A 324 21.84 -21.25 2.19
C HIS A 324 21.52 -22.50 1.33
N LYS A 325 22.02 -22.57 0.10
CA LYS A 325 21.85 -23.76 -0.80
C LYS A 325 23.19 -24.29 -1.32
N ILE A 326 24.22 -24.31 -0.48
CA ILE A 326 25.43 -25.10 -0.69
C ILE A 326 25.51 -26.17 0.38
#